data_66c285209650bb997d4a8d3d34fbaeaa
#
_entry.id   66c285209650bb997d4a8d3d34fbaeaa
#
_cell.length_a   1.000
_cell.length_b   1.000
_cell.length_c   1.000
_cell.angle_alpha   90.00
_cell.angle_beta   90.00
_cell.angle_gamma   90.00
#
_symmetry.space_group_name_H-M   'P 1'
#
loop_
_entity.id
_entity.type
_entity.pdbx_description
1 polymer ?
#
loop_
_entity_poly.entity_id
_entity_poly.type
_entity_poly.pdbx_seq_one_letter_code
_entity_poly.pdbx_strand_id
1 'polypeptide(L)'
;MCSSDLGGPNRIGQGIEFDYCCVHAALAMREDGYETIMVNCNPETVSTDFNISDRLYFEPLTFEDVIEIAELEKPKGVIVQFGGQTPLNLVKRLEQAGVPVIGTSPDAIDRAEDRERFQKLIQKLGLRQPANRTVRGVEESISAAEEITYPLVVRPSYVLGGRAMEIVYNEVELRRYMRDAVKVSRDSPVLLDYFLNSAIEIDVDLVSDGKQVVVGAIMQHIEQAGIHSGDSACSLPPYNLPKAVQDEIRAQVSKL
;
A
#
# COMPACT_ATOMS: atom_id res chain seq x y z
N MET A 1 3.14 8.29 22.83
CA MET A 1 3.27 8.03 21.40
C MET A 1 1.86 7.92 20.85
N CYS A 2 1.53 8.67 19.84
CA CYS A 2 0.18 8.64 19.26
C CYS A 2 0.21 7.67 18.09
N SER A 3 -0.60 6.62 18.16
CA SER A 3 -0.97 5.85 16.99
C SER A 3 -2.29 6.40 16.51
N SER A 4 -2.29 7.16 15.42
CA SER A 4 -3.53 7.45 14.74
C SER A 4 -3.86 6.27 13.86
N ASP A 5 -4.56 5.32 14.42
CA ASP A 5 -5.14 4.28 13.61
C ASP A 5 -6.50 4.72 13.11
N LEU A 6 -6.49 4.94 11.86
CA LEU A 6 -7.68 5.27 11.12
C LEU A 6 -8.28 4.06 10.45
N GLY A 7 -7.70 2.92 10.70
CA GLY A 7 -7.95 1.83 9.83
C GLY A 7 -8.53 0.62 10.44
N GLY A 8 -8.59 0.47 11.70
CA GLY A 8 -9.44 -0.60 12.22
C GLY A 8 -10.70 -0.54 11.40
N PRO A 9 -11.38 -1.59 10.96
CA PRO A 9 -12.38 -1.46 9.91
C PRO A 9 -13.32 -0.28 10.18
N ASN A 10 -12.93 0.92 9.73
CA ASN A 10 -13.72 2.14 9.87
C ASN A 10 -14.61 2.38 8.66
N ARG A 11 -14.52 1.51 7.69
CA ARG A 11 -15.43 1.45 6.54
C ARG A 11 -15.54 0.06 5.94
N ILE A 12 -16.66 -0.19 5.28
CA ILE A 12 -16.94 -1.45 4.60
C ILE A 12 -15.85 -1.75 3.55
N GLY A 13 -15.34 -2.97 3.54
CA GLY A 13 -14.31 -3.44 2.60
C GLY A 13 -12.87 -3.24 3.06
N GLN A 14 -12.64 -2.72 4.25
CA GLN A 14 -11.32 -2.68 4.86
C GLN A 14 -11.04 -3.97 5.63
N GLY A 15 -9.83 -4.52 5.47
CA GLY A 15 -9.44 -5.76 6.12
C GLY A 15 -9.18 -5.58 7.61
N ILE A 16 -9.47 -6.61 8.40
CA ILE A 16 -9.27 -6.62 9.86
C ILE A 16 -7.78 -6.58 10.25
N GLU A 17 -6.88 -6.91 9.34
CA GLU A 17 -5.43 -6.87 9.55
C GLU A 17 -4.92 -5.48 9.95
N PHE A 18 -5.57 -4.42 9.47
CA PHE A 18 -5.22 -3.05 9.86
C PHE A 18 -5.47 -2.80 11.35
N ASP A 19 -6.61 -3.25 11.87
CA ASP A 19 -6.92 -3.13 13.29
C ASP A 19 -5.97 -3.98 14.14
N TYR A 20 -5.68 -5.21 13.71
CA TYR A 20 -4.72 -6.11 14.35
C TYR A 20 -3.35 -5.45 14.48
N CYS A 21 -2.82 -4.87 13.41
CA CYS A 21 -1.52 -4.17 13.44
C CYS A 21 -1.50 -3.02 14.44
N CYS A 22 -2.59 -2.25 14.52
CA CYS A 22 -2.70 -1.12 15.41
C CYS A 22 -2.79 -1.51 16.89
N VAL A 23 -3.56 -2.55 17.18
CA VAL A 23 -3.64 -3.14 18.52
C VAL A 23 -2.27 -3.58 18.97
N HIS A 24 -1.55 -4.37 18.16
CA HIS A 24 -0.22 -4.87 18.52
C HIS A 24 0.83 -3.76 18.61
N ALA A 25 0.75 -2.73 17.77
CA ALA A 25 1.62 -1.56 17.88
C ALA A 25 1.39 -0.81 19.21
N ALA A 26 0.13 -0.59 19.60
CA ALA A 26 -0.19 0.05 20.86
C ALA A 26 0.32 -0.76 22.06
N LEU A 27 0.09 -2.08 22.06
CA LEU A 27 0.54 -2.96 23.13
C LEU A 27 2.08 -2.98 23.24
N ALA A 28 2.79 -3.14 22.12
CA ALA A 28 4.26 -3.13 22.11
C ALA A 28 4.84 -1.80 22.62
N MET A 29 4.24 -0.66 22.25
CA MET A 29 4.66 0.64 22.75
C MET A 29 4.46 0.78 24.26
N ARG A 30 3.35 0.25 24.77
CA ARG A 30 3.09 0.25 26.22
C ARG A 30 4.07 -0.63 26.98
N GLU A 31 4.44 -1.80 26.45
CA GLU A 31 5.50 -2.66 27.01
C GLU A 31 6.84 -1.93 27.09
N ASP A 32 7.13 -1.08 26.10
CA ASP A 32 8.34 -0.23 26.09
C ASP A 32 8.21 1.04 26.95
N GLY A 33 7.11 1.20 27.69
CA GLY A 33 6.88 2.30 28.63
C GLY A 33 6.41 3.61 28.01
N TYR A 34 5.86 3.56 26.80
CA TYR A 34 5.23 4.72 26.17
C TYR A 34 3.74 4.79 26.49
N GLU A 35 3.25 5.99 26.73
CA GLU A 35 1.81 6.27 26.73
C GLU A 35 1.29 6.27 25.29
N THR A 36 0.23 5.51 25.04
CA THR A 36 -0.37 5.34 23.72
C THR A 36 -1.71 6.03 23.62
N ILE A 37 -1.94 6.68 22.49
CA ILE A 37 -3.19 7.38 22.18
C ILE A 37 -3.73 6.82 20.87
N MET A 38 -4.96 6.33 20.90
CA MET A 38 -5.67 5.81 19.74
C MET A 38 -6.68 6.86 19.26
N VAL A 39 -6.73 7.06 17.95
CA VAL A 39 -7.77 7.86 17.30
C VAL A 39 -8.47 6.98 16.29
N ASN A 40 -9.73 6.71 16.49
CA ASN A 40 -10.56 5.90 15.58
C ASN A 40 -12.05 6.19 15.86
N CYS A 41 -12.82 6.40 14.80
CA CYS A 41 -14.26 6.67 14.90
C CYS A 41 -15.15 5.41 14.85
N ASN A 42 -14.57 4.22 14.74
CA ASN A 42 -15.34 2.97 14.74
C ASN A 42 -15.43 2.38 16.15
N PRO A 43 -16.62 2.38 16.79
CA PRO A 43 -16.76 1.83 18.14
C PRO A 43 -16.80 0.30 18.19
N GLU A 44 -16.82 -0.38 17.04
CA GLU A 44 -16.99 -1.83 16.96
C GLU A 44 -15.69 -2.56 16.54
N THR A 45 -14.54 -1.95 16.80
CA THR A 45 -13.25 -2.55 16.46
C THR A 45 -12.36 -2.67 17.70
N VAL A 46 -11.47 -3.67 17.74
CA VAL A 46 -10.67 -3.99 18.93
C VAL A 46 -9.73 -2.85 19.31
N SER A 47 -9.19 -2.09 18.35
CA SER A 47 -8.31 -0.95 18.65
C SER A 47 -8.99 0.13 19.49
N THR A 48 -10.33 0.19 19.50
CA THR A 48 -11.13 1.12 20.31
C THR A 48 -11.58 0.54 21.65
N ASP A 49 -11.16 -0.67 21.99
CA ASP A 49 -11.43 -1.23 23.33
C ASP A 49 -10.64 -0.46 24.40
N PHE A 50 -11.29 -0.26 25.54
CA PHE A 50 -10.79 0.58 26.64
C PHE A 50 -9.43 0.14 27.23
N ASN A 51 -9.00 -1.10 27.00
CA ASN A 51 -7.77 -1.69 27.54
C ASN A 51 -6.61 -1.71 26.53
N ILE A 52 -6.81 -1.25 25.31
CA ILE A 52 -5.79 -1.32 24.24
C ILE A 52 -4.82 -0.14 24.32
N SER A 53 -5.34 1.08 24.42
CA SER A 53 -4.53 2.29 24.54
C SER A 53 -4.75 2.99 25.88
N ASP A 54 -3.84 3.89 26.25
CA ASP A 54 -3.98 4.66 27.49
C ASP A 54 -5.01 5.79 27.33
N ARG A 55 -5.18 6.29 26.12
CA ARG A 55 -6.21 7.27 25.75
C ARG A 55 -6.84 6.91 24.41
N LEU A 56 -8.14 7.14 24.32
CA LEU A 56 -8.92 6.89 23.12
C LEU A 56 -9.71 8.14 22.74
N TYR A 57 -9.58 8.55 21.49
CA TYR A 57 -10.37 9.61 20.88
C TYR A 57 -11.28 9.01 19.81
N PHE A 58 -12.59 9.12 20.00
CA PHE A 58 -13.61 8.75 19.01
C PHE A 58 -13.87 9.93 18.08
N GLU A 59 -12.90 10.28 17.28
CA GLU A 59 -13.01 11.42 16.37
C GLU A 59 -12.85 10.98 14.92
N PRO A 60 -13.45 11.74 14.00
CA PRO A 60 -13.21 11.52 12.57
C PRO A 60 -11.74 11.71 12.24
N LEU A 61 -11.32 11.02 11.20
CA LEU A 61 -9.93 11.01 10.80
C LEU A 61 -9.67 12.04 9.72
N THR A 62 -10.14 13.24 10.01
CA THR A 62 -9.81 14.43 9.25
C THR A 62 -8.52 15.03 9.76
N PHE A 63 -7.88 15.84 8.94
CA PHE A 63 -6.67 16.53 9.38
C PHE A 63 -6.94 17.47 10.55
N GLU A 64 -8.09 18.11 10.51
CA GLU A 64 -8.52 19.10 11.50
C GLU A 64 -8.65 18.47 12.89
N ASP A 65 -9.30 17.33 12.98
CA ASP A 65 -9.47 16.61 14.25
C ASP A 65 -8.14 16.05 14.76
N VAL A 66 -7.35 15.43 13.87
CA VAL A 66 -6.06 14.84 14.25
C VAL A 66 -5.04 15.88 14.67
N ILE A 67 -5.00 17.07 14.04
CA ILE A 67 -4.07 18.13 14.43
C ILE A 67 -4.43 18.73 15.79
N GLU A 68 -5.71 18.92 16.09
CA GLU A 68 -6.15 19.41 17.41
C GLU A 68 -5.78 18.44 18.53
N ILE A 69 -5.95 17.13 18.30
CA ILE A 69 -5.50 16.10 19.25
C ILE A 69 -3.98 16.15 19.42
N ALA A 70 -3.24 16.26 18.33
CA ALA A 70 -1.78 16.32 18.38
C ALA A 70 -1.27 17.58 19.10
N GLU A 71 -1.93 18.73 18.93
CA GLU A 71 -1.61 19.98 19.65
C GLU A 71 -1.94 19.89 21.15
N LEU A 72 -3.02 19.21 21.51
CA LEU A 72 -3.44 18.98 22.88
C LEU A 72 -2.50 18.03 23.61
N GLU A 73 -2.23 16.88 23.02
CA GLU A 73 -1.50 15.77 23.63
C GLU A 73 0.02 15.89 23.47
N LYS A 74 0.49 16.64 22.51
CA LYS A 74 1.91 16.85 22.19
C LYS A 74 2.70 15.54 22.14
N PRO A 75 2.27 14.57 21.32
CA PRO A 75 2.87 13.25 21.27
C PRO A 75 4.33 13.34 20.78
N LYS A 76 5.14 12.35 21.14
CA LYS A 76 6.49 12.19 20.56
C LYS A 76 6.45 11.96 19.06
N GLY A 77 5.37 11.40 18.56
CA GLY A 77 5.13 11.20 17.14
C GLY A 77 3.84 10.44 16.88
N VAL A 78 3.45 10.42 15.61
CA VAL A 78 2.24 9.77 15.09
C VAL A 78 2.65 8.64 14.17
N ILE A 79 2.10 7.45 14.40
CA ILE A 79 2.25 6.28 13.52
C ILE A 79 1.03 6.24 12.60
N VAL A 80 1.26 6.21 11.29
CA VAL A 80 0.20 6.27 10.28
C VAL A 80 0.13 5.02 9.38
N GLN A 81 1.20 4.22 9.34
CA GLN A 81 1.35 3.14 8.36
C GLN A 81 0.43 1.94 8.59
N PHE A 82 -0.15 1.79 9.78
CA PHE A 82 -0.98 0.62 10.10
C PHE A 82 -2.46 0.83 9.80
N GLY A 83 -2.90 2.05 9.57
CA GLY A 83 -4.31 2.38 9.41
C GLY A 83 -4.85 2.37 7.97
N GLY A 84 -4.10 1.87 7.00
CA GLY A 84 -4.47 1.89 5.59
C GLY A 84 -4.41 3.29 4.96
N GLN A 85 -5.12 3.48 3.86
CA GLN A 85 -4.99 4.68 3.03
C GLN A 85 -5.44 5.98 3.73
N THR A 86 -6.37 5.89 4.67
CA THR A 86 -6.93 7.10 5.30
C THR A 86 -5.87 7.87 6.10
N PRO A 87 -5.11 7.27 7.04
CA PRO A 87 -4.02 7.98 7.72
C PRO A 87 -2.86 8.31 6.78
N LEU A 88 -2.55 7.47 5.80
CA LEU A 88 -1.50 7.77 4.83
C LEU A 88 -1.78 9.07 4.07
N ASN A 89 -3.03 9.36 3.75
CA ASN A 89 -3.42 10.62 3.11
C ASN A 89 -3.20 11.86 3.98
N LEU A 90 -3.08 11.72 5.29
CA LEU A 90 -2.82 12.84 6.22
C LEU A 90 -1.34 13.17 6.37
N VAL A 91 -0.45 12.25 6.01
CA VAL A 91 1.00 12.32 6.30
C VAL A 91 1.62 13.66 5.91
N LYS A 92 1.43 14.11 4.67
CA LYS A 92 2.03 15.36 4.16
C LYS A 92 1.54 16.59 4.93
N ARG A 93 0.24 16.62 5.26
CA ARG A 93 -0.35 17.74 6.02
C ARG A 93 0.16 17.75 7.47
N LEU A 94 0.26 16.59 8.11
CA LEU A 94 0.79 16.47 9.48
C LEU A 94 2.26 16.88 9.54
N GLU A 95 3.09 16.43 8.61
CA GLU A 95 4.49 16.84 8.51
C GLU A 95 4.64 18.36 8.32
N GLN A 96 3.86 18.95 7.40
CA GLN A 96 3.84 20.39 7.16
C GLN A 96 3.39 21.19 8.39
N ALA A 97 2.53 20.64 9.21
CA ALA A 97 2.11 21.23 10.49
C ALA A 97 3.11 20.99 11.62
N GLY A 98 4.24 20.33 11.35
CA GLY A 98 5.29 20.10 12.33
C GLY A 98 5.02 18.93 13.29
N VAL A 99 4.04 18.08 13.01
CA VAL A 99 3.77 16.86 13.78
C VAL A 99 4.77 15.78 13.36
N PRO A 100 5.58 15.24 14.28
CA PRO A 100 6.53 14.19 13.94
C PRO A 100 5.83 12.91 13.51
N VAL A 101 6.06 12.46 12.28
CA VAL A 101 5.63 11.14 11.81
C VAL A 101 6.76 10.15 12.08
N ILE A 102 6.44 9.07 12.81
CA ILE A 102 7.41 8.05 13.23
C ILE A 102 7.04 6.68 12.66
N GLY A 103 7.99 5.76 12.67
CA GLY A 103 7.91 4.50 11.94
C GLY A 103 8.38 4.73 10.50
N THR A 104 7.52 4.50 9.52
CA THR A 104 7.85 4.79 8.11
C THR A 104 7.84 6.30 7.86
N SER A 105 8.92 6.83 7.30
CA SER A 105 9.02 8.28 7.03
C SER A 105 8.06 8.73 5.93
N PRO A 106 7.60 10.00 5.96
CA PRO A 106 6.73 10.55 4.91
C PRO A 106 7.30 10.40 3.49
N ASP A 107 8.61 10.59 3.32
CA ASP A 107 9.27 10.40 2.02
C ASP A 107 9.29 8.94 1.57
N ALA A 108 9.45 7.98 2.49
CA ALA A 108 9.38 6.55 2.16
C ALA A 108 7.97 6.12 1.79
N ILE A 109 6.96 6.64 2.49
CA ILE A 109 5.55 6.43 2.14
C ILE A 109 5.27 6.99 0.74
N ASP A 110 5.67 8.23 0.46
CA ASP A 110 5.46 8.86 -0.85
C ASP A 110 6.19 8.10 -1.98
N ARG A 111 7.40 7.56 -1.72
CA ARG A 111 8.10 6.70 -2.69
C ARG A 111 7.38 5.41 -3.00
N ALA A 112 6.71 4.81 -2.01
CA ALA A 112 5.94 3.60 -2.18
C ALA A 112 4.61 3.85 -2.92
N GLU A 113 3.97 4.98 -2.63
CA GLU A 113 2.66 5.34 -3.20
C GLU A 113 2.77 5.95 -4.61
N ASP A 114 3.79 6.76 -4.87
CA ASP A 114 4.01 7.38 -6.18
C ASP A 114 4.66 6.39 -7.14
N ARG A 115 3.91 6.02 -8.18
CA ARG A 115 4.32 5.00 -9.15
C ARG A 115 5.60 5.35 -9.89
N GLU A 116 5.79 6.62 -10.24
CA GLU A 116 6.99 7.07 -10.96
C GLU A 116 8.22 7.03 -10.04
N ARG A 117 8.05 7.47 -8.79
CA ARG A 117 9.11 7.39 -7.78
C ARG A 117 9.46 5.95 -7.46
N PHE A 118 8.46 5.09 -7.31
CA PHE A 118 8.65 3.66 -7.06
C PHE A 118 9.35 2.97 -8.23
N GLN A 119 8.93 3.22 -9.48
CA GLN A 119 9.58 2.70 -10.65
C GLN A 119 11.07 3.08 -10.73
N LYS A 120 11.39 4.36 -10.47
CA LYS A 120 12.78 4.84 -10.41
C LYS A 120 13.58 4.12 -9.31
N LEU A 121 12.96 3.88 -8.16
CA LEU A 121 13.57 3.13 -7.07
C LEU A 121 13.88 1.69 -7.48
N ILE A 122 12.92 0.97 -8.04
CA ILE A 122 13.08 -0.41 -8.55
C ILE A 122 14.23 -0.49 -9.57
N GLN A 123 14.27 0.44 -10.53
CA GLN A 123 15.34 0.51 -11.52
C GLN A 123 16.72 0.78 -10.88
N LYS A 124 16.79 1.74 -9.95
CA LYS A 124 18.03 2.07 -9.22
C LYS A 124 18.58 0.88 -8.44
N LEU A 125 17.70 0.08 -7.85
CA LEU A 125 18.06 -1.11 -7.08
C LEU A 125 18.33 -2.34 -7.95
N GLY A 126 18.09 -2.27 -9.26
CA GLY A 126 18.24 -3.39 -10.19
C GLY A 126 17.26 -4.52 -9.90
N LEU A 127 16.08 -4.21 -9.37
CA LEU A 127 15.03 -5.19 -9.11
C LEU A 127 14.24 -5.48 -10.38
N ARG A 128 13.68 -6.68 -10.45
CA ARG A 128 12.86 -7.10 -11.60
C ARG A 128 11.44 -6.57 -11.47
N GLN A 129 10.91 -6.07 -12.55
CA GLN A 129 9.51 -5.72 -12.71
C GLN A 129 9.05 -6.03 -14.14
N PRO A 130 7.76 -6.25 -14.39
CA PRO A 130 7.25 -6.33 -15.75
C PRO A 130 7.60 -5.08 -16.56
N ALA A 131 7.81 -5.23 -17.87
CA ALA A 131 7.95 -4.08 -18.74
C ALA A 131 6.69 -3.20 -18.65
N ASN A 132 6.88 -1.91 -18.48
CA ASN A 132 5.76 -0.99 -18.28
C ASN A 132 6.07 0.40 -18.85
N ARG A 133 5.00 1.15 -19.13
CA ARG A 133 5.04 2.55 -19.55
C ARG A 133 3.82 3.31 -19.06
N THR A 134 4.04 4.56 -18.69
CA THR A 134 2.97 5.51 -18.42
C THR A 134 2.74 6.36 -19.66
N VAL A 135 1.50 6.43 -20.14
CA VAL A 135 1.11 7.09 -21.40
C VAL A 135 -0.06 8.05 -21.16
N ARG A 136 -0.18 9.06 -22.00
CA ARG A 136 -1.24 10.10 -21.87
C ARG A 136 -2.21 10.16 -23.06
N GLY A 137 -1.99 9.37 -24.09
CA GLY A 137 -2.82 9.42 -25.28
C GLY A 137 -2.85 8.10 -26.05
N VAL A 138 -3.77 8.00 -27.01
CA VAL A 138 -3.97 6.77 -27.80
C VAL A 138 -2.73 6.41 -28.60
N GLU A 139 -2.15 7.36 -29.34
CA GLU A 139 -0.99 7.06 -30.21
C GLU A 139 0.26 6.72 -29.39
N GLU A 140 0.47 7.42 -28.28
CA GLU A 140 1.56 7.09 -27.34
C GLU A 140 1.37 5.68 -26.74
N SER A 141 0.12 5.27 -26.44
CA SER A 141 -0.16 3.94 -25.92
C SER A 141 0.14 2.83 -26.92
N ILE A 142 -0.07 3.07 -28.21
CA ILE A 142 0.23 2.10 -29.26
C ILE A 142 1.75 1.94 -29.42
N SER A 143 2.47 3.06 -29.49
CA SER A 143 3.94 3.01 -29.53
C SER A 143 4.54 2.29 -28.33
N ALA A 144 4.00 2.53 -27.14
CA ALA A 144 4.41 1.82 -25.92
C ALA A 144 4.06 0.33 -25.98
N ALA A 145 2.90 -0.03 -26.53
CA ALA A 145 2.49 -1.42 -26.66
C ALA A 145 3.35 -2.22 -27.66
N GLU A 146 3.90 -1.57 -28.68
CA GLU A 146 4.87 -2.18 -29.61
C GLU A 146 6.18 -2.55 -28.88
N GLU A 147 6.61 -1.72 -27.92
CA GLU A 147 7.81 -1.98 -27.11
C GLU A 147 7.57 -3.05 -26.04
N ILE A 148 6.44 -2.98 -25.32
CA ILE A 148 6.14 -3.88 -24.19
C ILE A 148 5.66 -5.25 -24.68
N THR A 149 4.90 -5.29 -25.77
CA THR A 149 4.18 -6.44 -26.35
C THR A 149 2.90 -6.80 -25.61
N TYR A 150 2.00 -7.51 -26.29
CA TYR A 150 0.74 -8.00 -25.71
C TYR A 150 0.92 -9.39 -25.05
N PRO A 151 0.09 -9.77 -24.08
CA PRO A 151 -1.03 -8.99 -23.50
C PRO A 151 -0.56 -7.91 -22.53
N LEU A 152 -1.37 -6.85 -22.39
CA LEU A 152 -1.11 -5.73 -21.48
C LEU A 152 -2.21 -5.60 -20.44
N VAL A 153 -1.85 -5.27 -19.21
CA VAL A 153 -2.77 -4.69 -18.23
C VAL A 153 -2.78 -3.18 -18.41
N VAL A 154 -3.97 -2.63 -18.62
CA VAL A 154 -4.17 -1.20 -18.79
C VAL A 154 -4.92 -0.67 -17.58
N ARG A 155 -4.38 0.34 -16.91
CA ARG A 155 -4.99 0.91 -15.70
C ARG A 155 -4.78 2.41 -15.61
N PRO A 156 -5.83 3.20 -15.27
CA PRO A 156 -5.70 4.61 -14.99
C PRO A 156 -4.89 4.85 -13.72
N SER A 157 -4.12 5.93 -13.67
CA SER A 157 -3.24 6.21 -12.51
C SER A 157 -3.99 6.59 -11.23
N TYR A 158 -5.26 6.98 -11.31
CA TYR A 158 -6.02 7.53 -10.18
C TYR A 158 -7.34 6.80 -9.91
N VAL A 159 -7.43 5.51 -10.17
CA VAL A 159 -8.63 4.73 -9.85
C VAL A 159 -8.34 3.78 -8.70
N LEU A 160 -9.09 3.96 -7.60
CA LEU A 160 -9.08 3.09 -6.44
C LEU A 160 -9.89 1.81 -6.70
N GLY A 161 -9.36 0.66 -6.29
CA GLY A 161 -10.12 -0.57 -6.17
C GLY A 161 -10.32 -1.36 -7.46
N GLY A 162 -9.35 -1.38 -8.39
CA GLY A 162 -9.39 -2.25 -9.58
C GLY A 162 -10.51 -1.92 -10.60
N ARG A 163 -11.33 -0.91 -10.35
CA ARG A 163 -12.32 -0.42 -11.31
C ARG A 163 -11.61 0.19 -12.51
N ALA A 164 -12.03 -0.18 -13.69
CA ALA A 164 -11.46 0.24 -14.98
C ALA A 164 -10.05 -0.34 -15.31
N MET A 165 -9.59 -1.39 -14.63
CA MET A 165 -8.47 -2.19 -15.10
C MET A 165 -8.95 -3.19 -16.15
N GLU A 166 -8.24 -3.31 -17.27
CA GLU A 166 -8.58 -4.28 -18.32
C GLU A 166 -7.31 -4.93 -18.87
N ILE A 167 -7.39 -6.22 -19.19
CA ILE A 167 -6.33 -6.91 -19.93
C ILE A 167 -6.68 -6.81 -21.41
N VAL A 168 -5.77 -6.26 -22.20
CA VAL A 168 -5.93 -6.11 -23.65
C VAL A 168 -4.95 -7.00 -24.39
N TYR A 169 -5.40 -7.65 -25.44
CA TYR A 169 -4.65 -8.65 -26.19
C TYR A 169 -4.21 -8.16 -27.57
N ASN A 170 -4.67 -6.99 -28.00
CA ASN A 170 -4.36 -6.42 -29.30
C ASN A 170 -4.59 -4.90 -29.32
N GLU A 171 -4.12 -4.28 -30.41
CA GLU A 171 -4.24 -2.84 -30.62
C GLU A 171 -5.70 -2.35 -30.65
N VAL A 172 -6.63 -3.14 -31.18
CA VAL A 172 -8.05 -2.74 -31.31
C VAL A 172 -8.66 -2.56 -29.91
N GLU A 173 -8.38 -3.50 -29.00
CA GLU A 173 -8.84 -3.44 -27.63
C GLU A 173 -8.18 -2.28 -26.86
N LEU A 174 -6.87 -2.08 -27.07
CA LEU A 174 -6.15 -0.97 -26.47
C LEU A 174 -6.71 0.39 -26.92
N ARG A 175 -6.96 0.57 -28.22
CA ARG A 175 -7.56 1.80 -28.77
C ARG A 175 -8.97 2.03 -28.23
N ARG A 176 -9.77 0.97 -28.08
CA ARG A 176 -11.10 1.06 -27.45
C ARG A 176 -10.98 1.56 -26.02
N TYR A 177 -10.17 0.89 -25.22
CA TYR A 177 -9.96 1.23 -23.81
C TYR A 177 -9.48 2.68 -23.65
N MET A 178 -8.45 3.07 -24.37
CA MET A 178 -7.87 4.41 -24.25
C MET A 178 -8.86 5.52 -24.62
N ARG A 179 -9.73 5.31 -25.62
CA ARG A 179 -10.79 6.27 -25.97
C ARG A 179 -11.80 6.45 -24.85
N ASP A 180 -12.12 5.37 -24.11
CA ASP A 180 -13.09 5.42 -23.03
C ASP A 180 -12.45 5.97 -21.74
N ALA A 181 -11.24 5.59 -21.44
CA ALA A 181 -10.47 6.12 -20.31
C ALA A 181 -10.18 7.63 -20.43
N VAL A 182 -9.81 8.10 -21.62
CA VAL A 182 -9.54 9.53 -21.90
C VAL A 182 -10.80 10.37 -21.80
N LYS A 183 -11.99 9.81 -22.08
CA LYS A 183 -13.27 10.52 -21.88
C LYS A 183 -13.57 10.81 -20.41
N VAL A 184 -13.15 9.90 -19.51
CA VAL A 184 -13.42 10.00 -18.07
C VAL A 184 -12.44 10.95 -17.39
N SER A 185 -11.20 11.04 -17.89
CA SER A 185 -10.16 11.87 -17.28
C SER A 185 -9.18 12.35 -18.35
N ARG A 186 -9.40 13.58 -18.84
CA ARG A 186 -8.64 14.15 -19.97
C ARG A 186 -7.13 14.26 -19.77
N ASP A 187 -6.66 14.31 -18.53
CA ASP A 187 -5.25 14.56 -18.19
C ASP A 187 -4.60 13.47 -17.32
N SER A 188 -5.34 12.41 -16.97
CA SER A 188 -4.79 11.36 -16.14
C SER A 188 -3.96 10.38 -16.95
N PRO A 189 -2.71 10.12 -16.52
CA PRO A 189 -1.88 9.13 -17.18
C PRO A 189 -2.48 7.74 -17.01
N VAL A 190 -2.30 6.91 -18.03
CA VAL A 190 -2.65 5.50 -18.05
C VAL A 190 -1.38 4.67 -17.98
N LEU A 191 -1.35 3.67 -17.13
CA LEU A 191 -0.23 2.74 -17.03
C LEU A 191 -0.51 1.51 -17.88
N LEU A 192 0.46 1.12 -18.68
CA LEU A 192 0.51 -0.13 -19.43
C LEU A 192 1.57 -1.02 -18.79
N ASP A 193 1.17 -2.20 -18.33
CA ASP A 193 2.08 -3.21 -17.82
C ASP A 193 1.98 -4.49 -18.66
N TYR A 194 3.09 -5.16 -18.92
CA TYR A 194 3.06 -6.49 -19.49
C TYR A 194 2.33 -7.46 -18.56
N PHE A 195 1.34 -8.17 -19.10
CA PHE A 195 0.57 -9.13 -18.32
C PHE A 195 1.28 -10.47 -18.21
N LEU A 196 1.57 -10.91 -17.01
CA LEU A 196 2.18 -12.20 -16.74
C LEU A 196 1.13 -13.30 -16.66
N ASN A 197 1.00 -14.10 -17.74
CA ASN A 197 0.14 -15.27 -17.72
C ASN A 197 0.67 -16.34 -16.76
N SER A 198 -0.25 -16.99 -16.05
CA SER A 198 0.06 -18.14 -15.17
C SER A 198 1.11 -17.85 -14.10
N ALA A 199 1.16 -16.60 -13.62
CA ALA A 199 2.03 -16.23 -12.53
C ALA A 199 1.56 -16.85 -11.19
N ILE A 200 2.52 -17.14 -10.31
CA ILE A 200 2.24 -17.45 -8.90
C ILE A 200 2.36 -16.15 -8.14
N GLU A 201 1.30 -15.78 -7.43
CA GLU A 201 1.28 -14.58 -6.58
C GLU A 201 1.88 -14.89 -5.21
N ILE A 202 2.69 -13.96 -4.73
CA ILE A 202 3.43 -14.11 -3.47
C ILE A 202 3.44 -12.77 -2.77
N ASP A 203 3.06 -12.78 -1.50
CA ASP A 203 3.23 -11.66 -0.60
C ASP A 203 4.45 -11.88 0.31
N VAL A 204 5.13 -10.80 0.64
CA VAL A 204 6.28 -10.83 1.55
C VAL A 204 6.15 -9.73 2.57
N ASP A 205 6.10 -10.12 3.84
CA ASP A 205 6.11 -9.19 4.96
C ASP A 205 7.52 -9.04 5.52
N LEU A 206 7.91 -7.81 5.74
CA LEU A 206 9.19 -7.49 6.34
C LEU A 206 9.10 -6.26 7.25
N VAL A 207 10.03 -6.17 8.17
CA VAL A 207 10.23 -4.97 8.99
C VAL A 207 11.70 -4.54 8.94
N SER A 208 11.94 -3.25 9.07
CA SER A 208 13.29 -2.68 9.11
C SER A 208 13.40 -1.58 10.16
N ASP A 209 14.52 -1.54 10.86
CA ASP A 209 14.89 -0.45 11.76
C ASP A 209 15.83 0.57 11.09
N GLY A 210 16.01 0.47 9.77
CA GLY A 210 16.93 1.29 8.98
C GLY A 210 18.37 0.77 8.95
N LYS A 211 18.68 -0.32 9.67
CA LYS A 211 20.00 -0.98 9.68
C LYS A 211 19.89 -2.47 9.37
N GLN A 212 18.87 -3.11 9.88
CA GLN A 212 18.58 -4.52 9.66
C GLN A 212 17.20 -4.68 9.03
N VAL A 213 17.11 -5.69 8.18
CA VAL A 213 15.85 -6.11 7.56
C VAL A 213 15.54 -7.52 8.04
N VAL A 214 14.36 -7.71 8.57
CA VAL A 214 13.85 -9.03 8.95
C VAL A 214 12.67 -9.37 8.07
N VAL A 215 12.82 -10.39 7.22
CA VAL A 215 11.72 -10.96 6.44
C VAL A 215 10.94 -11.90 7.35
N GLY A 216 9.75 -11.50 7.73
CA GLY A 216 8.88 -12.27 8.62
C GLY A 216 8.27 -13.46 7.92
N ALA A 217 7.74 -13.25 6.72
CA ALA A 217 7.04 -14.28 5.95
C ALA A 217 7.24 -14.12 4.44
N ILE A 218 7.18 -15.27 3.75
CA ILE A 218 6.89 -15.37 2.32
C ILE A 218 5.62 -16.21 2.23
N MET A 219 4.55 -15.62 1.73
CA MET A 219 3.22 -16.23 1.62
C MET A 219 2.92 -16.52 0.16
N GLN A 220 2.54 -17.74 -0.15
CA GLN A 220 2.15 -18.12 -1.50
C GLN A 220 0.64 -18.18 -1.60
N HIS A 221 0.04 -17.45 -2.55
CA HIS A 221 -1.37 -17.52 -2.83
C HIS A 221 -1.78 -18.90 -3.37
N ILE A 222 -2.96 -19.37 -2.97
CA ILE A 222 -3.55 -20.60 -3.46
C ILE A 222 -4.38 -20.32 -4.71
N GLU A 223 -5.06 -19.20 -4.73
CA GLU A 223 -5.82 -18.72 -5.87
C GLU A 223 -4.91 -18.24 -7.00
N GLN A 224 -5.47 -18.10 -8.18
CA GLN A 224 -4.75 -17.60 -9.34
C GLN A 224 -4.35 -16.13 -9.15
N ALA A 225 -3.19 -15.77 -9.66
CA ALA A 225 -2.73 -14.38 -9.65
C ALA A 225 -3.74 -13.45 -10.33
N GLY A 226 -3.96 -12.29 -9.69
CA GLY A 226 -4.95 -11.29 -10.09
C GLY A 226 -6.26 -11.35 -9.30
N ILE A 227 -6.44 -12.32 -8.42
CA ILE A 227 -7.50 -12.29 -7.40
C ILE A 227 -7.00 -11.40 -6.26
N HIS A 228 -7.88 -10.51 -5.77
CA HIS A 228 -7.53 -9.60 -4.68
C HIS A 228 -6.99 -10.37 -3.47
N SER A 229 -5.89 -9.90 -2.87
CA SER A 229 -5.22 -10.58 -1.76
C SER A 229 -6.14 -10.84 -0.55
N GLY A 230 -7.08 -9.93 -0.28
CA GLY A 230 -8.09 -10.11 0.77
C GLY A 230 -9.10 -11.24 0.49
N ASP A 231 -9.20 -11.71 -0.75
CA ASP A 231 -10.09 -12.79 -1.18
C ASP A 231 -9.32 -14.08 -1.47
N SER A 232 -8.01 -14.09 -1.26
CA SER A 232 -7.12 -15.22 -1.51
C SER A 232 -6.67 -15.88 -0.22
N ALA A 233 -6.67 -17.21 -0.18
CA ALA A 233 -6.00 -17.95 0.87
C ALA A 233 -4.50 -18.01 0.59
N CYS A 234 -3.67 -17.95 1.64
CA CYS A 234 -2.23 -18.03 1.52
C CYS A 234 -1.66 -19.22 2.27
N SER A 235 -0.65 -19.85 1.70
CA SER A 235 0.16 -20.87 2.35
C SER A 235 1.42 -20.27 2.94
N LEU A 236 1.65 -20.50 4.23
CA LEU A 236 2.84 -20.09 4.98
C LEU A 236 3.42 -21.30 5.74
N PRO A 237 4.61 -21.79 5.42
CA PRO A 237 5.50 -21.38 4.32
C PRO A 237 4.94 -21.70 2.93
N PRO A 238 5.57 -21.18 1.86
CA PRO A 238 5.19 -21.53 0.48
C PRO A 238 5.22 -23.06 0.25
N TYR A 239 4.19 -23.60 -0.39
CA TYR A 239 4.06 -25.05 -0.52
C TYR A 239 4.78 -25.67 -1.73
N ASN A 240 4.95 -24.90 -2.82
CA ASN A 240 5.62 -25.42 -4.03
C ASN A 240 6.65 -24.46 -4.65
N LEU A 241 6.97 -23.35 -3.96
CA LEU A 241 7.95 -22.39 -4.44
C LEU A 241 9.37 -22.91 -4.23
N PRO A 242 10.21 -23.04 -5.29
CA PRO A 242 11.57 -23.51 -5.16
C PRO A 242 12.41 -22.66 -4.19
N LYS A 243 13.25 -23.31 -3.39
CA LYS A 243 14.12 -22.62 -2.41
C LYS A 243 14.96 -21.50 -3.03
N ALA A 244 15.51 -21.72 -4.22
CA ALA A 244 16.30 -20.71 -4.93
C ALA A 244 15.49 -19.44 -5.24
N VAL A 245 14.19 -19.58 -5.57
CA VAL A 245 13.31 -18.44 -5.79
C VAL A 245 13.01 -17.72 -4.49
N GLN A 246 12.76 -18.46 -3.40
CA GLN A 246 12.56 -17.85 -2.08
C GLN A 246 13.80 -17.06 -1.63
N ASP A 247 14.99 -17.57 -1.88
CA ASP A 247 16.25 -16.90 -1.55
C ASP A 247 16.46 -15.64 -2.41
N GLU A 248 16.10 -15.70 -3.70
CA GLU A 248 16.11 -14.54 -4.58
C GLU A 248 15.13 -13.46 -4.09
N ILE A 249 13.90 -13.84 -3.73
CA ILE A 249 12.90 -12.93 -3.17
C ILE A 249 13.45 -12.24 -1.92
N ARG A 250 13.98 -13.00 -0.95
CA ARG A 250 14.59 -12.42 0.26
C ARG A 250 15.68 -11.41 -0.06
N ALA A 251 16.55 -11.74 -1.03
CA ALA A 251 17.61 -10.86 -1.47
C ALA A 251 17.12 -9.59 -2.15
N GLN A 252 16.02 -9.67 -2.89
CA GLN A 252 15.42 -8.50 -3.56
C GLN A 252 14.69 -7.58 -2.58
N VAL A 253 13.83 -8.12 -1.71
CA VAL A 253 13.08 -7.31 -0.74
C VAL A 253 13.98 -6.67 0.32
N SER A 254 15.14 -7.29 0.61
CA SER A 254 16.12 -6.69 1.53
C SER A 254 16.87 -5.49 0.96
N LYS A 255 16.78 -5.24 -0.35
CA LYS A 255 17.35 -4.05 -0.99
C LYS A 255 16.36 -2.88 -1.04
N LEU A 256 15.08 -3.19 -0.94
CA LEU A 256 14.00 -2.21 -1.03
C LEU A 256 13.88 -1.41 0.26
#